data_4565e35d4ea675a08b248479ad694986
#
_entry.id   4565e35d4ea675a08b248479ad694986
#
_cell.length_a   1.000
_cell.length_b   1.000
_cell.length_c   1.000
_cell.angle_alpha   90.00
_cell.angle_beta   90.00
_cell.angle_gamma   90.00
#
_symmetry.space_group_name_H-M   'P 1'
#
loop_
_entity.id
_entity.type
_entity.pdbx_description
1 polymer ?
#
loop_
_entity_poly.entity_id
_entity_poly.type
_entity_poly.pdbx_seq_one_letter_code
_entity_poly.pdbx_strand_id
1 'polypeptide(L)'
;MVSATAKTKWFCAAGVVLLAALAAASLFVGKYPLTLSGLLAGDEMQVRVFWTLRFSRTVMGAAGGFALGAAGFVYQTVFRNPLASPDVIGVSSGASAGAAAGILFLSGAAEVTLAAFG
;
A
#
# COMPACT_ATOMS: atom_id res chain seq x y z
N MET A 1 -11.84 11.66 32.39
CA MET A 1 -12.30 10.88 31.21
C MET A 1 -12.21 11.67 29.89
N VAL A 2 -12.40 12.98 29.91
CA VAL A 2 -12.36 13.84 28.70
C VAL A 2 -10.94 14.01 28.11
N SER A 3 -9.87 13.90 28.91
CA SER A 3 -8.49 14.10 28.44
C SER A 3 -7.93 12.94 27.60
N ALA A 4 -8.38 11.71 27.82
CA ALA A 4 -7.91 10.54 27.08
C ALA A 4 -8.42 10.54 25.65
N THR A 5 -9.68 10.89 25.44
CA THR A 5 -10.30 10.98 24.12
C THR A 5 -9.69 12.09 23.24
N ALA A 6 -9.33 13.21 23.83
CA ALA A 6 -8.68 14.31 23.13
C ALA A 6 -7.26 13.89 22.66
N LYS A 7 -6.47 13.27 23.53
CA LYS A 7 -5.14 12.75 23.19
C LYS A 7 -5.21 11.71 22.07
N THR A 8 -6.16 10.78 22.13
CA THR A 8 -6.35 9.76 21.09
C THR A 8 -6.69 10.38 19.73
N LYS A 9 -7.57 11.40 19.70
CA LYS A 9 -7.90 12.12 18.46
C LYS A 9 -6.67 12.83 17.87
N TRP A 10 -5.83 13.43 18.73
CA TRP A 10 -4.59 14.06 18.29
C TRP A 10 -3.59 13.08 17.72
N PHE A 11 -3.43 11.90 18.32
CA PHE A 11 -2.56 10.84 17.80
C PHE A 11 -3.07 10.30 16.46
N CYS A 12 -4.38 10.09 16.32
CA CYS A 12 -4.97 9.67 15.05
C CYS A 12 -4.80 10.74 13.97
N ALA A 13 -5.04 12.01 14.31
CA ALA A 13 -4.86 13.11 13.37
C ALA A 13 -3.40 13.26 12.93
N ALA A 14 -2.45 13.17 13.87
CA ALA A 14 -1.02 13.20 13.59
C ALA A 14 -0.60 12.02 12.67
N GLY A 15 -1.13 10.82 12.92
CA GLY A 15 -0.89 9.65 12.07
C GLY A 15 -1.40 9.84 10.64
N VAL A 16 -2.60 10.37 10.47
CA VAL A 16 -3.17 10.66 9.15
C VAL A 16 -2.37 11.72 8.41
N VAL A 17 -1.98 12.80 9.09
CA VAL A 17 -1.14 13.86 8.51
C VAL A 17 0.22 13.32 8.10
N LEU A 18 0.84 12.49 8.93
CA LEU A 18 2.12 11.86 8.62
C LEU A 18 2.01 10.94 7.39
N LEU A 19 0.96 10.12 7.32
CA LEU A 19 0.71 9.26 6.16
C LEU A 19 0.50 10.07 4.88
N ALA A 20 -0.28 11.14 4.95
CA ALA A 20 -0.51 12.03 3.81
C ALA A 20 0.80 12.70 3.35
N ALA A 21 1.62 13.17 4.30
CA ALA A 21 2.92 13.77 4.01
C ALA A 21 3.89 12.77 3.37
N LEU A 22 3.95 11.54 3.88
CA LEU A 22 4.78 10.48 3.30
C LEU A 22 4.30 10.05 1.91
N ALA A 23 2.99 9.95 1.71
CA ALA A 23 2.41 9.66 0.39
C ALA A 23 2.74 10.77 -0.62
N ALA A 24 2.60 12.03 -0.23
CA ALA A 24 2.99 13.17 -1.06
C ALA A 24 4.49 13.17 -1.37
N ALA A 25 5.34 12.94 -0.37
CA ALA A 25 6.78 12.83 -0.54
C ALA A 25 7.15 11.69 -1.50
N SER A 26 6.48 10.54 -1.42
CA SER A 26 6.73 9.40 -2.30
C SER A 26 6.45 9.68 -3.77
N LEU A 27 5.55 10.62 -4.06
CA LEU A 27 5.27 11.06 -5.44
C LEU A 27 6.43 11.85 -6.04
N PHE A 28 7.18 12.59 -5.22
CA PHE A 28 8.28 13.44 -5.67
C PHE A 28 9.66 12.79 -5.56
N VAL A 29 9.83 11.86 -4.61
CA VAL A 29 11.08 11.14 -4.40
C VAL A 29 11.17 9.91 -5.30
N GLY A 30 12.18 9.85 -6.18
CA GLY A 30 12.41 8.70 -7.05
C GLY A 30 13.62 8.90 -7.95
N LYS A 31 14.07 7.84 -8.61
CA LYS A 31 15.23 7.84 -9.51
C LYS A 31 15.07 8.77 -10.72
N TYR A 32 13.84 9.10 -11.11
CA TYR A 32 13.56 10.01 -12.21
C TYR A 32 13.26 11.41 -11.65
N PRO A 33 14.01 12.45 -12.02
CA PRO A 33 13.75 13.80 -11.51
C PRO A 33 12.46 14.33 -12.13
N LEU A 34 11.39 14.35 -11.35
CA LEU A 34 10.15 15.03 -11.71
C LEU A 34 10.27 16.49 -11.26
N THR A 35 10.21 17.39 -12.20
CA THR A 35 10.11 18.83 -11.92
C THR A 35 8.66 19.28 -12.05
N LEU A 36 8.21 20.10 -11.11
CA LEU A 36 6.85 20.63 -11.13
C LEU A 36 6.58 21.41 -12.43
N SER A 37 7.60 22.11 -12.94
CA SER A 37 7.56 22.82 -14.21
C SER A 37 7.41 21.88 -15.41
N GLY A 38 8.04 20.72 -15.41
CA GLY A 38 7.91 19.72 -16.48
C GLY A 38 6.52 19.06 -16.50
N LEU A 39 5.95 18.78 -15.33
CA LEU A 39 4.58 18.28 -15.22
C LEU A 39 3.55 19.31 -15.70
N LEU A 40 3.73 20.59 -15.34
CA LEU A 40 2.86 21.68 -15.77
C LEU A 40 3.03 22.04 -17.25
N ALA A 41 4.24 21.85 -17.80
CA ALA A 41 4.51 22.04 -19.22
C ALA A 41 3.98 20.89 -20.11
N GLY A 42 3.44 19.81 -19.52
CA GLY A 42 2.85 18.71 -20.27
C GLY A 42 3.90 17.80 -20.96
N ASP A 43 5.09 17.67 -20.39
CA ASP A 43 6.10 16.72 -20.86
C ASP A 43 5.54 15.30 -20.77
N GLU A 44 5.27 14.69 -21.92
CA GLU A 44 4.59 13.38 -22.02
C GLU A 44 5.30 12.28 -21.22
N MET A 45 6.63 12.31 -21.18
CA MET A 45 7.43 11.34 -20.44
C MET A 45 7.23 11.52 -18.92
N GLN A 46 7.27 12.73 -18.41
CA GLN A 46 7.09 13.02 -16.98
C GLN A 46 5.66 12.75 -16.52
N VAL A 47 4.68 13.12 -17.33
CA VAL A 47 3.25 12.82 -17.05
C VAL A 47 2.99 11.31 -17.01
N ARG A 48 3.54 10.58 -17.96
CA ARG A 48 3.41 9.11 -18.00
C ARG A 48 4.09 8.45 -16.80
N VAL A 49 5.30 8.85 -16.45
CA VAL A 49 6.02 8.35 -15.26
C VAL A 49 5.25 8.65 -13.98
N PHE A 50 4.71 9.86 -13.87
CA PHE A 50 3.92 10.25 -12.69
C PHE A 50 2.67 9.38 -12.54
N TRP A 51 1.83 9.32 -13.57
CA TRP A 51 0.56 8.61 -13.50
C TRP A 51 0.70 7.09 -13.46
N THR A 52 1.53 6.53 -14.34
CA THR A 52 1.63 5.07 -14.51
C THR A 52 2.49 4.42 -13.43
N LEU A 53 3.60 5.06 -13.05
CA LEU A 53 4.55 4.43 -12.13
C LEU A 53 4.38 4.92 -10.70
N ARG A 54 4.34 6.23 -10.48
CA ARG A 54 4.36 6.78 -9.12
C ARG A 54 2.99 6.80 -8.47
N PHE A 55 2.02 7.37 -9.16
CA PHE A 55 0.66 7.46 -8.64
C PHE A 55 0.06 6.06 -8.40
N SER A 56 0.13 5.18 -9.39
CA SER A 56 -0.35 3.80 -9.24
C SER A 56 0.31 3.08 -8.08
N ARG A 57 1.63 3.19 -7.92
CA ARG A 57 2.36 2.55 -6.84
C ARG A 57 1.97 3.11 -5.47
N THR A 58 1.79 4.41 -5.35
CA THR A 58 1.37 5.05 -4.10
C THR A 58 -0.06 4.63 -3.72
N VAL A 59 -0.99 4.62 -4.68
CA VAL A 59 -2.37 4.19 -4.46
C VAL A 59 -2.43 2.71 -4.06
N MET A 60 -1.71 1.85 -4.76
CA MET A 60 -1.65 0.41 -4.41
C MET A 60 -1.03 0.18 -3.04
N GLY A 61 0.01 0.91 -2.69
CA GLY A 61 0.61 0.85 -1.36
C GLY A 61 -0.34 1.31 -0.26
N ALA A 62 -1.06 2.40 -0.47
CA ALA A 62 -2.05 2.92 0.46
C ALA A 62 -3.24 1.95 0.63
N ALA A 63 -3.77 1.44 -0.48
CA ALA A 63 -4.87 0.47 -0.47
C ALA A 63 -4.46 -0.85 0.21
N GLY A 64 -3.28 -1.37 -0.11
CA GLY A 64 -2.73 -2.58 0.51
C GLY A 64 -2.48 -2.40 2.01
N GLY A 65 -1.89 -1.28 2.41
CA GLY A 65 -1.69 -0.95 3.82
C GLY A 65 -2.99 -0.82 4.60
N PHE A 66 -4.00 -0.17 4.01
CA PHE A 66 -5.33 -0.08 4.60
C PHE A 66 -5.99 -1.46 4.75
N ALA A 67 -5.95 -2.27 3.71
CA ALA A 67 -6.51 -3.62 3.72
C ALA A 67 -5.84 -4.52 4.77
N LEU A 68 -4.51 -4.49 4.86
CA LEU A 68 -3.75 -5.25 5.86
C LEU A 68 -4.05 -4.74 7.28
N GLY A 69 -4.16 -3.43 7.48
CA GLY A 69 -4.52 -2.85 8.77
C GLY A 69 -5.93 -3.25 9.23
N ALA A 70 -6.91 -3.18 8.32
CA ALA A 70 -8.27 -3.62 8.59
C ALA A 70 -8.34 -5.12 8.89
N ALA A 71 -7.68 -5.95 8.09
CA ALA A 71 -7.59 -7.38 8.33
C ALA A 71 -6.94 -7.69 9.68
N GLY A 72 -5.83 -7.02 10.00
CA GLY A 72 -5.15 -7.16 11.29
C GLY A 72 -6.07 -6.85 12.46
N PHE A 73 -6.81 -5.76 12.38
CA PHE A 73 -7.79 -5.38 13.40
C PHE A 73 -8.88 -6.46 13.59
N VAL A 74 -9.43 -6.98 12.50
CA VAL A 74 -10.43 -8.06 12.52
C VAL A 74 -9.85 -9.31 13.17
N TYR A 75 -8.67 -9.75 12.76
CA TYR A 75 -8.01 -10.94 13.34
C TYR A 75 -7.77 -10.78 14.84
N GLN A 76 -7.21 -9.65 15.26
CA GLN A 76 -6.97 -9.39 16.69
C GLN A 76 -8.26 -9.41 17.50
N THR A 77 -9.36 -8.90 16.94
CA THR A 77 -10.67 -8.86 17.60
C THR A 77 -11.30 -10.26 17.69
N VAL A 78 -11.28 -11.01 16.59
CA VAL A 78 -11.89 -12.35 16.52
C VAL A 78 -11.15 -13.34 17.40
N PHE A 79 -9.82 -13.35 17.31
CA PHE A 79 -9.00 -14.28 18.11
C PHE A 79 -8.73 -13.78 19.52
N ARG A 80 -9.15 -12.56 19.87
CA ARG A 80 -8.85 -11.91 21.15
C ARG A 80 -7.36 -11.97 21.51
N ASN A 81 -6.50 -11.88 20.51
CA ASN A 81 -5.07 -11.99 20.66
C ASN A 81 -4.39 -10.86 19.88
N PRO A 82 -3.64 -9.96 20.56
CA PRO A 82 -2.97 -8.85 19.89
C PRO A 82 -1.82 -9.28 18.96
N LEU A 83 -1.39 -10.55 19.05
CA LEU A 83 -0.36 -11.11 18.17
C LEU A 83 -0.94 -11.74 16.89
N ALA A 84 -2.26 -11.83 16.77
CA ALA A 84 -2.89 -12.35 15.57
C ALA A 84 -2.75 -11.36 14.41
N SER A 85 -2.20 -11.81 13.30
CA SER A 85 -2.07 -11.05 12.08
C SER A 85 -2.28 -11.94 10.85
N PRO A 86 -2.66 -11.36 9.70
CA PRO A 86 -2.78 -12.12 8.44
C PRO A 86 -1.50 -12.86 8.06
N ASP A 87 -0.34 -12.29 8.38
CA ASP A 87 0.97 -12.89 8.07
C ASP A 87 1.23 -14.17 8.86
N VAL A 88 0.82 -14.23 10.14
CA VAL A 88 0.97 -15.42 10.99
C VAL A 88 0.15 -16.59 10.45
N ILE A 89 -0.98 -16.32 9.81
CA ILE A 89 -1.86 -17.35 9.22
C ILE A 89 -1.35 -17.81 7.84
N GLY A 90 -0.36 -17.13 7.30
CA GLY A 90 0.30 -17.54 6.06
C GLY A 90 -0.32 -16.98 4.78
N VAL A 91 -1.19 -15.97 4.88
CA VAL A 91 -1.82 -15.33 3.69
C VAL A 91 -0.77 -14.74 2.76
N SER A 92 0.19 -13.99 3.29
CA SER A 92 1.28 -13.38 2.49
C SER A 92 2.21 -14.43 1.89
N SER A 93 2.50 -15.49 2.65
CA SER A 93 3.34 -16.60 2.18
C SER A 93 2.64 -17.40 1.07
N GLY A 94 1.34 -17.64 1.22
CA GLY A 94 0.52 -18.31 0.21
C GLY A 94 0.43 -17.51 -1.08
N ALA A 95 0.18 -16.20 -0.99
CA ALA A 95 0.17 -15.31 -2.15
C ALA A 95 1.53 -15.26 -2.88
N SER A 96 2.63 -15.20 -2.13
CA SER A 96 3.98 -15.21 -2.67
C SER A 96 4.31 -16.54 -3.37
N ALA A 97 3.92 -17.66 -2.77
CA ALA A 97 4.10 -18.99 -3.36
C ALA A 97 3.26 -19.14 -4.63
N GLY A 98 2.01 -18.67 -4.61
CA GLY A 98 1.13 -18.68 -5.78
C GLY A 98 1.67 -17.81 -6.91
N ALA A 99 2.16 -16.62 -6.60
CA ALA A 99 2.78 -15.74 -7.58
C ALA A 99 4.05 -16.37 -8.21
N ALA A 100 4.91 -16.98 -7.38
CA ALA A 100 6.09 -17.68 -7.85
C ALA A 100 5.74 -18.88 -8.75
N ALA A 101 4.74 -19.67 -8.37
CA ALA A 101 4.24 -20.76 -9.20
C ALA A 101 3.65 -20.24 -10.52
N GLY A 102 2.90 -19.13 -10.47
CA GLY A 102 2.38 -18.47 -11.67
C GLY A 102 3.47 -18.06 -12.65
N ILE A 103 4.55 -17.45 -12.14
CA ILE A 103 5.70 -17.05 -12.97
C ILE A 103 6.36 -18.27 -13.63
N LEU A 104 6.47 -19.38 -12.90
CA LEU A 104 7.14 -20.58 -13.38
C LEU A 104 6.31 -21.39 -14.39
N PHE A 105 4.99 -21.45 -14.20
CA PHE A 105 4.12 -22.34 -14.95
C PHE A 105 3.18 -21.64 -15.95
N LEU A 106 3.00 -20.33 -15.80
CA LEU A 106 2.07 -19.54 -16.62
C LEU A 106 2.82 -18.39 -17.28
N SER A 107 2.47 -18.07 -18.50
CA SER A 107 3.22 -17.11 -19.34
C SER A 107 2.52 -15.76 -19.52
N GLY A 108 1.74 -15.31 -18.59
CA GLY A 108 1.04 -14.02 -18.69
C GLY A 108 0.85 -13.31 -17.36
N ALA A 109 0.89 -11.98 -17.38
CA ALA A 109 0.72 -11.17 -16.15
C ALA A 109 -0.65 -11.38 -15.47
N ALA A 110 -1.71 -11.60 -16.27
CA ALA A 110 -3.04 -11.91 -15.76
C ALA A 110 -3.09 -13.28 -15.07
N GLU A 111 -2.40 -14.26 -15.61
CA GLU A 111 -2.31 -15.62 -15.07
C GLU A 111 -1.51 -15.64 -13.77
N VAL A 112 -0.41 -14.89 -13.70
CA VAL A 112 0.36 -14.69 -12.44
C VAL A 112 -0.51 -14.08 -11.36
N THR A 113 -1.30 -13.07 -11.70
CA THR A 113 -2.21 -12.43 -10.76
C THR A 113 -3.27 -13.41 -10.25
N LEU A 114 -3.89 -14.19 -11.14
CA LEU A 114 -4.87 -15.19 -10.76
C LEU A 114 -4.27 -16.30 -9.88
N ALA A 115 -3.06 -16.75 -10.19
CA ALA A 115 -2.37 -17.74 -9.38
C ALA A 115 -2.00 -17.24 -7.97
N ALA A 116 -1.69 -15.96 -7.83
CA ALA A 116 -1.41 -15.35 -6.53
C ALA A 116 -2.66 -15.23 -5.64
N PHE A 117 -3.84 -15.08 -6.24
CA PHE A 117 -5.13 -14.97 -5.53
C PHE A 117 -5.92 -16.29 -5.46
N GLY A 118 -5.58 -17.25 -6.27
CA GLY A 118 -6.22 -18.57 -6.28
C GLY A 118 -5.56 -19.53 -5.36
#